data_4a251176709dcaa159743de4d514b017
#
_entry.id   4a251176709dcaa159743de4d514b017
#
_cell.length_a   1.000
_cell.length_b   1.000
_cell.length_c   1.000
_cell.angle_alpha   90.00
_cell.angle_beta   90.00
_cell.angle_gamma   90.00
#
_symmetry.space_group_name_H-M   'P 1'
#
loop_
_entity.id
_entity.type
_entity.pdbx_description
1 polymer ?
#
loop_
_entity_poly.entity_id
_entity_poly.type
_entity_poly.pdbx_seq_one_letter_code
_entity_poly.pdbx_strand_id
1 'polypeptide(L)'
;EGHKAFTEADIEAFESVLTLVRSGTLNEDTAISLARSIGQMTDRMVVWQIEALVEDKIASEDLTDPEARRAVVDMLPDMVGPLEKAMRIVYRRQLNRAVQRLTVRVEAGLAASAQGRDGSESDAPLPLARAVGFADMVSYTTLSRTMDDRTLARMVLRFESLAAETISAGGGWLVKTDRKST
;
A
#
# COMPACT_ATOMS: atom_id res chain seq x y z
N GLU A 1 8.56 23.09 -20.16
CA GLU A 1 9.29 21.85 -19.84
C GLU A 1 10.13 22.10 -18.59
N GLY A 2 9.56 21.80 -17.40
CA GLY A 2 10.26 21.94 -16.14
C GLY A 2 11.28 20.82 -15.99
N HIS A 3 12.55 21.15 -15.93
CA HIS A 3 13.59 20.23 -15.48
C HIS A 3 13.21 19.74 -14.08
N LYS A 4 12.97 18.45 -13.92
CA LYS A 4 12.92 17.82 -12.60
C LYS A 4 14.31 17.90 -12.01
N ALA A 5 14.57 18.92 -11.21
CA ALA A 5 15.80 19.00 -10.44
C ALA A 5 15.70 17.99 -9.29
N PHE A 6 16.63 17.03 -9.23
CA PHE A 6 16.78 16.18 -8.06
C PHE A 6 17.29 17.02 -6.89
N THR A 7 16.70 16.83 -5.73
CA THR A 7 17.13 17.47 -4.48
C THR A 7 18.30 16.69 -3.87
N GLU A 8 19.01 17.28 -2.92
CA GLU A 8 20.06 16.57 -2.16
C GLU A 8 19.49 15.33 -1.44
N ALA A 9 18.27 15.40 -0.93
CA ALA A 9 17.60 14.27 -0.30
C ALA A 9 17.32 13.11 -1.28
N ASP A 10 17.00 13.42 -2.55
CA ASP A 10 16.82 12.41 -3.59
C ASP A 10 18.14 11.69 -3.89
N ILE A 11 19.24 12.45 -3.94
CA ILE A 11 20.59 11.91 -4.18
C ILE A 11 21.00 11.01 -3.00
N GLU A 12 20.84 11.47 -1.76
CA GLU A 12 21.15 10.71 -0.55
C GLU A 12 20.37 9.39 -0.48
N ALA A 13 19.07 9.43 -0.78
CA ALA A 13 18.23 8.25 -0.83
C ALA A 13 18.71 7.24 -1.90
N PHE A 14 19.06 7.74 -3.07
CA PHE A 14 19.60 6.93 -4.16
C PHE A 14 20.95 6.32 -3.82
N GLU A 15 21.88 7.09 -3.26
CA GLU A 15 23.19 6.59 -2.82
C GLU A 15 23.08 5.53 -1.74
N SER A 16 22.11 5.64 -0.84
CA SER A 16 21.83 4.63 0.17
C SER A 16 21.47 3.28 -0.45
N VAL A 17 20.63 3.28 -1.48
CA VAL A 17 20.27 2.07 -2.23
C VAL A 17 21.46 1.53 -3.03
N LEU A 18 22.22 2.42 -3.69
CA LEU A 18 23.45 2.02 -4.42
C LEU A 18 24.49 1.36 -3.50
N THR A 19 24.59 1.82 -2.27
CA THR A 19 25.49 1.21 -1.28
C THR A 19 25.12 -0.25 -1.00
N LEU A 20 23.82 -0.57 -0.90
CA LEU A 20 23.35 -1.96 -0.75
C LEU A 20 23.67 -2.82 -1.98
N VAL A 21 23.60 -2.23 -3.18
CA VAL A 21 23.96 -2.94 -4.41
C VAL A 21 25.48 -3.17 -4.47
N ARG A 22 26.27 -2.15 -4.18
CA ARG A 22 27.76 -2.26 -4.19
C ARG A 22 28.29 -3.23 -3.15
N SER A 23 27.63 -3.36 -2.02
CA SER A 23 28.00 -4.33 -0.98
C SER A 23 27.56 -5.77 -1.30
N GLY A 24 26.81 -5.99 -2.38
CA GLY A 24 26.25 -7.29 -2.71
C GLY A 24 25.06 -7.73 -1.83
N THR A 25 24.58 -6.85 -0.94
CA THR A 25 23.41 -7.13 -0.11
C THR A 25 22.13 -7.19 -0.94
N LEU A 26 22.09 -6.45 -2.04
CA LEU A 26 20.97 -6.38 -2.97
C LEU A 26 21.49 -6.44 -4.39
N ASN A 27 20.86 -7.21 -5.27
CA ASN A 27 21.20 -7.14 -6.69
C ASN A 27 20.48 -5.95 -7.37
N GLU A 28 21.01 -5.52 -8.51
CA GLU A 28 20.54 -4.31 -9.21
C GLU A 28 19.07 -4.44 -9.65
N ASP A 29 18.67 -5.57 -10.23
CA ASP A 29 17.29 -5.80 -10.69
C ASP A 29 16.30 -5.73 -9.53
N THR A 30 16.67 -6.28 -8.37
CA THR A 30 15.85 -6.19 -7.16
C THR A 30 15.78 -4.76 -6.66
N ALA A 31 16.89 -4.00 -6.66
CA ALA A 31 16.91 -2.60 -6.27
C ALA A 31 15.97 -1.77 -7.16
N ILE A 32 16.02 -1.95 -8.48
CA ILE A 32 15.13 -1.28 -9.43
C ILE A 32 13.66 -1.66 -9.17
N SER A 33 13.39 -2.95 -8.93
CA SER A 33 12.03 -3.43 -8.65
C SER A 33 11.46 -2.84 -7.35
N LEU A 34 12.28 -2.75 -6.30
CA LEU A 34 11.90 -2.12 -5.03
C LEU A 34 11.65 -0.61 -5.20
N ALA A 35 12.53 0.10 -5.87
CA ALA A 35 12.35 1.53 -6.14
C ALA A 35 11.08 1.80 -6.95
N ARG A 36 10.82 1.00 -7.98
CA ARG A 36 9.60 1.08 -8.78
C ARG A 36 8.35 0.82 -7.96
N SER A 37 8.35 -0.21 -7.12
CA SER A 37 7.20 -0.55 -6.28
C SER A 37 6.90 0.57 -5.26
N ILE A 38 7.94 1.14 -4.63
CA ILE A 38 7.81 2.29 -3.73
C ILE A 38 7.18 3.47 -4.48
N GLY A 39 7.73 3.83 -5.65
CA GLY A 39 7.20 4.96 -6.43
C GLY A 39 5.72 4.77 -6.79
N GLN A 40 5.33 3.60 -7.31
CA GLN A 40 3.95 3.32 -7.69
C GLN A 40 2.97 3.32 -6.51
N MET A 41 3.40 2.80 -5.35
CA MET A 41 2.54 2.79 -4.15
C MET A 41 2.40 4.19 -3.56
N THR A 42 3.49 4.95 -3.52
CA THR A 42 3.50 6.32 -3.01
C THR A 42 2.66 7.25 -3.90
N ASP A 43 2.76 7.12 -5.23
CA ASP A 43 1.94 7.89 -6.17
C ASP A 43 0.44 7.73 -5.88
N ARG A 44 -0.04 6.49 -5.79
CA ARG A 44 -1.44 6.21 -5.44
C ARG A 44 -1.83 6.75 -4.06
N MET A 45 -0.96 6.57 -3.09
CA MET A 45 -1.21 7.03 -1.72
C MET A 45 -1.37 8.55 -1.67
N VAL A 46 -0.49 9.30 -2.36
CA VAL A 46 -0.54 10.77 -2.42
C VAL A 46 -1.82 11.25 -3.09
N VAL A 47 -2.19 10.65 -4.22
CA VAL A 47 -3.46 10.97 -4.89
C VAL A 47 -4.65 10.79 -3.94
N TRP A 48 -4.73 9.67 -3.23
CA TRP A 48 -5.80 9.40 -2.28
C TRP A 48 -5.82 10.38 -1.09
N GLN A 49 -4.65 10.73 -0.58
CA GLN A 49 -4.54 11.71 0.51
C GLN A 49 -5.05 13.09 0.07
N ILE A 50 -4.67 13.55 -1.12
CA ILE A 50 -5.12 14.84 -1.67
C ILE A 50 -6.63 14.84 -1.88
N GLU A 51 -7.20 13.81 -2.51
CA GLU A 51 -8.64 13.74 -2.73
C GLU A 51 -9.42 13.67 -1.42
N ALA A 52 -8.93 12.95 -0.41
CA ALA A 52 -9.56 12.92 0.91
C ALA A 52 -9.54 14.30 1.60
N LEU A 53 -8.46 15.06 1.44
CA LEU A 53 -8.38 16.43 1.96
C LEU A 53 -9.34 17.38 1.24
N VAL A 54 -9.47 17.24 -0.08
CA VAL A 54 -10.43 18.03 -0.88
C VAL A 54 -11.86 17.71 -0.45
N GLU A 55 -12.22 16.43 -0.31
CA GLU A 55 -13.53 15.99 0.16
C GLU A 55 -13.85 16.53 1.57
N ASP A 56 -12.85 16.51 2.48
CA ASP A 56 -12.99 17.08 3.82
C ASP A 56 -13.28 18.58 3.78
N LYS A 57 -12.57 19.34 2.96
CA LYS A 57 -12.78 20.79 2.79
C LYS A 57 -14.17 21.12 2.21
N ILE A 58 -14.61 20.37 1.21
CA ILE A 58 -15.97 20.52 0.66
C ILE A 58 -17.03 20.25 1.75
N ALA A 59 -16.81 19.20 2.54
CA ALA A 59 -17.80 18.76 3.53
C ALA A 59 -17.83 19.65 4.78
N SER A 60 -16.66 20.11 5.26
CA SER A 60 -16.54 20.85 6.52
C SER A 60 -16.70 22.35 6.37
N GLU A 61 -16.31 22.92 5.23
CA GLU A 61 -16.30 24.36 4.98
C GLU A 61 -17.30 24.82 3.90
N ASP A 62 -18.09 23.88 3.36
CA ASP A 62 -19.09 24.12 2.30
C ASP A 62 -18.52 24.80 1.05
N LEU A 63 -17.24 24.44 0.72
CA LEU A 63 -16.53 24.99 -0.42
C LEU A 63 -16.92 24.29 -1.72
N THR A 64 -16.83 25.03 -2.81
CA THR A 64 -16.86 24.40 -4.14
C THR A 64 -15.57 23.61 -4.41
N ASP A 65 -15.60 22.65 -5.35
CA ASP A 65 -14.42 21.83 -5.66
C ASP A 65 -13.15 22.66 -5.99
N PRO A 66 -13.20 23.73 -6.82
CA PRO A 66 -12.02 24.56 -7.08
C PRO A 66 -11.50 25.30 -5.83
N GLU A 67 -12.38 25.77 -4.95
CA GLU A 67 -12.00 26.44 -3.71
C GLU A 67 -11.37 25.45 -2.73
N ALA A 68 -11.93 24.26 -2.58
CA ALA A 68 -11.38 23.20 -1.75
C ALA A 68 -9.99 22.78 -2.22
N ARG A 69 -9.77 22.57 -3.51
CA ARG A 69 -8.45 22.27 -4.08
C ARG A 69 -7.44 23.38 -3.81
N ARG A 70 -7.86 24.63 -3.90
CA ARG A 70 -7.00 25.77 -3.57
C ARG A 70 -6.62 25.77 -2.09
N ALA A 71 -7.59 25.58 -1.19
CA ALA A 71 -7.37 25.49 0.24
C ALA A 71 -6.41 24.34 0.60
N VAL A 72 -6.56 23.18 -0.06
CA VAL A 72 -5.62 22.04 0.11
C VAL A 72 -4.21 22.41 -0.31
N VAL A 73 -4.02 23.07 -1.45
CA VAL A 73 -2.67 23.52 -1.89
C VAL A 73 -2.03 24.42 -0.85
N ASP A 74 -2.80 25.36 -0.28
CA ASP A 74 -2.31 26.32 0.70
C ASP A 74 -1.94 25.67 2.04
N MET A 75 -2.62 24.57 2.43
CA MET A 75 -2.34 23.85 3.69
C MET A 75 -1.28 22.74 3.59
N LEU A 76 -0.99 22.25 2.39
CA LEU A 76 -0.06 21.13 2.17
C LEU A 76 1.31 21.32 2.84
N PRO A 77 1.96 22.52 2.80
CA PRO A 77 3.25 22.71 3.45
C PRO A 77 3.27 22.36 4.94
N ASP A 78 2.17 22.62 5.65
CA ASP A 78 2.04 22.31 7.08
C ASP A 78 1.73 20.83 7.34
N MET A 79 1.18 20.14 6.36
CA MET A 79 0.76 18.75 6.48
C MET A 79 1.84 17.73 6.08
N VAL A 80 2.74 18.09 5.19
CA VAL A 80 3.77 17.16 4.67
C VAL A 80 4.54 16.50 5.80
N GLY A 81 5.09 17.27 6.74
CA GLY A 81 5.88 16.73 7.85
C GLY A 81 5.12 15.74 8.76
N PRO A 82 3.90 16.06 9.23
CA PRO A 82 3.04 15.13 9.94
C PRO A 82 2.72 13.84 9.14
N LEU A 83 2.39 13.95 7.87
CA LEU A 83 2.08 12.81 7.00
C LEU A 83 3.30 11.91 6.79
N GLU A 84 4.48 12.46 6.55
CA GLU A 84 5.73 11.70 6.46
C GLU A 84 6.05 10.94 7.75
N LYS A 85 5.87 11.58 8.91
CA LYS A 85 6.06 10.92 10.20
C LYS A 85 5.10 9.74 10.38
N ALA A 86 3.82 9.94 10.05
CA ALA A 86 2.81 8.88 10.13
C ALA A 86 3.16 7.73 9.17
N MET A 87 3.49 8.03 7.93
CA MET A 87 3.89 7.06 6.91
C MET A 87 5.10 6.23 7.38
N ARG A 88 6.14 6.86 7.90
CA ARG A 88 7.33 6.18 8.41
C ARG A 88 7.01 5.21 9.54
N ILE A 89 6.13 5.59 10.46
CA ILE A 89 5.71 4.72 11.57
C ILE A 89 4.92 3.52 11.05
N VAL A 90 3.94 3.77 10.17
CA VAL A 90 3.09 2.72 9.58
C VAL A 90 3.95 1.77 8.76
N TYR A 91 4.84 2.27 7.91
CA TYR A 91 5.76 1.46 7.11
C TYR A 91 6.60 0.52 7.99
N ARG A 92 7.24 1.05 9.06
CA ARG A 92 8.04 0.23 9.99
C ARG A 92 7.19 -0.86 10.68
N ARG A 93 5.96 -0.52 11.09
CA ARG A 93 5.05 -1.51 11.68
C ARG A 93 4.68 -2.62 10.71
N GLN A 94 4.37 -2.28 9.46
CA GLN A 94 4.05 -3.26 8.43
C GLN A 94 5.27 -4.14 8.08
N LEU A 95 6.45 -3.55 8.01
CA LEU A 95 7.70 -4.28 7.81
C LEU A 95 7.94 -5.28 8.94
N ASN A 96 7.84 -4.85 10.20
CA ASN A 96 8.00 -5.74 11.36
C ASN A 96 6.99 -6.89 11.34
N ARG A 97 5.72 -6.63 11.01
CA ARG A 97 4.70 -7.69 10.85
C ARG A 97 5.06 -8.65 9.72
N ALA A 98 5.59 -8.14 8.61
CA ALA A 98 6.01 -8.99 7.50
C ALA A 98 7.19 -9.88 7.89
N VAL A 99 8.17 -9.35 8.60
CA VAL A 99 9.31 -10.11 9.14
C VAL A 99 8.83 -11.20 10.09
N GLN A 100 7.97 -10.88 11.07
CA GLN A 100 7.41 -11.88 11.98
C GLN A 100 6.69 -13.02 11.24
N ARG A 101 5.87 -12.68 10.23
CA ARG A 101 5.22 -13.71 9.39
C ARG A 101 6.22 -14.57 8.62
N LEU A 102 7.31 -13.98 8.16
CA LEU A 102 8.37 -14.71 7.47
C LEU A 102 9.07 -15.68 8.42
N THR A 103 9.42 -15.24 9.63
CA THR A 103 10.06 -16.08 10.67
C THR A 103 9.20 -17.30 11.00
N VAL A 104 7.91 -17.08 11.29
CA VAL A 104 6.97 -18.19 11.59
C VAL A 104 6.89 -19.19 10.43
N ARG A 105 6.93 -18.73 9.19
CA ARG A 105 6.90 -19.60 8.02
C ARG A 105 8.19 -20.40 7.85
N VAL A 106 9.34 -19.79 8.10
CA VAL A 106 10.64 -20.47 8.07
C VAL A 106 10.68 -21.57 9.14
N GLU A 107 10.26 -21.27 10.37
CA GLU A 107 10.20 -22.24 11.46
C GLU A 107 9.24 -23.42 11.15
N ALA A 108 8.06 -23.11 10.61
CA ALA A 108 7.10 -24.15 10.20
C ALA A 108 7.66 -25.02 9.05
N GLY A 109 8.33 -24.42 8.09
CA GLY A 109 8.99 -25.15 6.99
C GLY A 109 10.12 -26.06 7.48
N LEU A 110 10.94 -25.57 8.41
CA LEU A 110 12.01 -26.37 9.02
C LEU A 110 11.45 -27.52 9.85
N ALA A 111 10.39 -27.28 10.63
CA ALA A 111 9.73 -28.34 11.41
C ALA A 111 9.11 -29.43 10.50
N ALA A 112 8.44 -29.05 9.41
CA ALA A 112 7.92 -29.98 8.43
C ALA A 112 9.03 -30.80 7.74
N SER A 113 10.14 -30.19 7.39
CA SER A 113 11.29 -30.86 6.81
C SER A 113 11.96 -31.85 7.79
N ALA A 114 11.95 -31.54 9.08
CA ALA A 114 12.48 -32.42 10.11
C ALA A 114 11.61 -33.66 10.36
N GLN A 115 10.29 -33.55 10.15
CA GLN A 115 9.34 -34.64 10.34
C GLN A 115 9.15 -35.54 9.10
N GLY A 116 9.53 -35.10 7.91
CA GLY A 116 9.26 -35.76 6.62
C GLY A 116 10.46 -36.40 5.93
N ARG A 117 11.63 -36.55 6.58
CA ARG A 117 12.79 -37.12 5.93
C ARG A 117 12.89 -38.62 6.11
N ASP A 118 12.19 -39.35 5.26
CA ASP A 118 12.69 -40.61 4.72
C ASP A 118 13.15 -40.33 3.27
N GLY A 119 14.44 -40.36 3.08
CA GLY A 119 15.33 -40.56 1.95
C GLY A 119 14.88 -40.22 0.51
N SER A 120 14.16 -39.18 0.19
CA SER A 120 13.91 -38.75 -1.18
C SER A 120 14.48 -37.34 -1.40
N GLU A 121 15.56 -37.25 -2.16
CA GLU A 121 16.14 -36.02 -2.70
C GLU A 121 15.10 -35.28 -3.59
N SER A 122 14.37 -34.36 -3.01
CA SER A 122 13.68 -33.36 -3.77
C SER A 122 14.14 -31.99 -3.26
N ASP A 123 15.11 -31.41 -3.99
CA ASP A 123 15.64 -30.05 -3.77
C ASP A 123 14.68 -28.97 -4.27
N ALA A 124 13.39 -29.31 -4.41
CA ALA A 124 12.35 -28.37 -4.79
C ALA A 124 11.90 -27.58 -3.55
N PRO A 125 11.93 -26.23 -3.61
CA PRO A 125 11.37 -25.42 -2.53
C PRO A 125 9.92 -25.79 -2.33
N LEU A 126 9.53 -26.03 -1.06
CA LEU A 126 8.16 -26.36 -0.69
C LEU A 126 7.19 -25.34 -1.31
N PRO A 127 6.19 -25.77 -2.09
CA PRO A 127 5.28 -24.86 -2.73
C PRO A 127 4.55 -24.08 -1.65
N LEU A 128 4.69 -22.75 -1.67
CA LEU A 128 3.93 -21.84 -0.83
C LEU A 128 2.48 -21.85 -1.31
N ALA A 129 1.68 -22.73 -0.75
CA ALA A 129 0.24 -22.73 -0.97
C ALA A 129 -0.33 -21.40 -0.47
N ARG A 130 -0.94 -20.61 -1.37
CA ARG A 130 -1.63 -19.37 -1.05
C ARG A 130 -3.06 -19.49 -1.53
N ALA A 131 -4.00 -19.16 -0.66
CA ALA A 131 -5.39 -18.96 -1.06
C ALA A 131 -5.55 -17.51 -1.55
N VAL A 132 -6.18 -17.34 -2.70
CA VAL A 132 -6.57 -16.03 -3.23
C VAL A 132 -8.08 -15.98 -3.23
N GLY A 133 -8.65 -14.96 -2.60
CA GLY A 133 -10.09 -14.72 -2.55
C GLY A 133 -10.45 -13.43 -3.28
N PHE A 134 -11.66 -13.37 -3.80
CA PHE A 134 -12.27 -12.18 -4.38
C PHE A 134 -13.55 -11.87 -3.62
N ALA A 135 -13.75 -10.61 -3.29
CA ALA A 135 -14.99 -10.12 -2.69
C ALA A 135 -15.51 -8.96 -3.53
N ASP A 136 -16.80 -8.96 -3.81
CA ASP A 136 -17.46 -7.91 -4.59
C ASP A 136 -18.77 -7.50 -3.91
N MET A 137 -19.20 -6.25 -4.15
CA MET A 137 -20.48 -5.75 -3.65
C MET A 137 -21.61 -6.18 -4.58
N VAL A 138 -22.56 -6.94 -4.02
CA VAL A 138 -23.75 -7.36 -4.76
C VAL A 138 -24.57 -6.11 -5.16
N SER A 139 -24.99 -6.09 -6.41
CA SER A 139 -25.84 -5.01 -6.96
C SER A 139 -25.20 -3.62 -7.00
N TYR A 140 -23.88 -3.50 -6.98
CA TYR A 140 -23.18 -2.20 -7.03
C TYR A 140 -23.68 -1.30 -8.18
N THR A 141 -23.85 -1.86 -9.38
CA THR A 141 -24.33 -1.11 -10.56
C THR A 141 -25.74 -0.54 -10.35
N THR A 142 -26.61 -1.22 -9.62
CA THR A 142 -27.95 -0.70 -9.31
C THR A 142 -27.86 0.38 -8.24
N LEU A 143 -27.04 0.18 -7.21
CA LEU A 143 -26.81 1.15 -6.14
C LEU A 143 -26.20 2.45 -6.68
N SER A 144 -25.21 2.36 -7.59
CA SER A 144 -24.60 3.56 -8.22
C SER A 144 -25.54 4.38 -9.09
N ARG A 145 -26.67 3.82 -9.52
CA ARG A 145 -27.68 4.55 -10.28
C ARG A 145 -28.76 5.17 -9.40
N THR A 146 -28.94 4.69 -8.19
CA THR A 146 -30.06 5.08 -7.30
C THR A 146 -29.61 5.90 -6.09
N MET A 147 -28.33 5.86 -5.73
CA MET A 147 -27.77 6.60 -4.61
C MET A 147 -27.08 7.88 -5.11
N ASP A 148 -27.08 8.90 -4.28
CA ASP A 148 -26.23 10.07 -4.50
C ASP A 148 -24.74 9.70 -4.35
N ASP A 149 -23.87 10.42 -5.05
CA ASP A 149 -22.43 10.15 -5.13
C ASP A 149 -21.76 10.12 -3.74
N ARG A 150 -22.16 11.00 -2.84
CA ARG A 150 -21.61 11.10 -1.47
C ARG A 150 -21.94 9.85 -0.64
N THR A 151 -23.17 9.38 -0.73
CA THR A 151 -23.62 8.19 -0.02
C THR A 151 -22.98 6.94 -0.59
N LEU A 152 -22.86 6.87 -1.93
CA LEU A 152 -22.17 5.79 -2.62
C LEU A 152 -20.68 5.72 -2.22
N ALA A 153 -19.98 6.86 -2.22
CA ALA A 153 -18.58 6.94 -1.82
C ALA A 153 -18.37 6.45 -0.38
N ARG A 154 -19.21 6.91 0.56
CA ARG A 154 -19.15 6.44 1.96
C ARG A 154 -19.38 4.94 2.10
N MET A 155 -20.30 4.38 1.33
CA MET A 155 -20.58 2.94 1.33
C MET A 155 -19.38 2.15 0.82
N VAL A 156 -18.74 2.60 -0.26
CA VAL A 156 -17.52 1.96 -0.83
C VAL A 156 -16.39 2.00 0.18
N LEU A 157 -16.10 3.16 0.77
CA LEU A 157 -15.06 3.32 1.79
C LEU A 157 -15.31 2.40 3.00
N ARG A 158 -16.56 2.29 3.45
CA ARG A 158 -16.91 1.40 4.56
C ARG A 158 -16.72 -0.07 4.19
N PHE A 159 -17.08 -0.48 2.98
CA PHE A 159 -16.84 -1.83 2.48
C PHE A 159 -15.33 -2.15 2.43
N GLU A 160 -14.51 -1.26 1.86
CA GLU A 160 -13.07 -1.41 1.79
C GLU A 160 -12.44 -1.53 3.19
N SER A 161 -12.86 -0.69 4.14
CA SER A 161 -12.38 -0.74 5.53
C SER A 161 -12.72 -2.06 6.20
N LEU A 162 -13.97 -2.50 6.13
CA LEU A 162 -14.43 -3.76 6.72
C LEU A 162 -13.74 -4.97 6.08
N ALA A 163 -13.57 -4.95 4.75
CA ALA A 163 -12.85 -6.01 4.04
C ALA A 163 -11.39 -6.08 4.49
N ALA A 164 -10.70 -4.94 4.56
CA ALA A 164 -9.31 -4.87 5.01
C ALA A 164 -9.15 -5.34 6.46
N GLU A 165 -10.04 -4.93 7.36
CA GLU A 165 -10.04 -5.34 8.77
C GLU A 165 -10.27 -6.86 8.89
N THR A 166 -11.29 -7.41 8.21
CA THR A 166 -11.64 -8.83 8.27
C THR A 166 -10.52 -9.69 7.71
N ILE A 167 -9.96 -9.32 6.55
CA ILE A 167 -8.85 -10.03 5.91
C ILE A 167 -7.62 -9.99 6.82
N SER A 168 -7.31 -8.83 7.41
CA SER A 168 -6.16 -8.69 8.30
C SER A 168 -6.32 -9.48 9.61
N ALA A 169 -7.52 -9.51 10.19
CA ALA A 169 -7.85 -10.30 11.36
C ALA A 169 -7.68 -11.81 11.09
N GLY A 170 -8.02 -12.27 9.88
CA GLY A 170 -7.80 -13.63 9.42
C GLY A 170 -6.35 -13.96 9.03
N GLY A 171 -5.39 -13.05 9.23
CA GLY A 171 -3.98 -13.25 8.85
C GLY A 171 -3.70 -13.10 7.35
N GLY A 172 -4.69 -12.68 6.58
CA GLY A 172 -4.55 -12.34 5.17
C GLY A 172 -4.07 -10.91 4.93
N TRP A 173 -4.01 -10.51 3.68
CA TRP A 173 -3.79 -9.11 3.28
C TRP A 173 -4.58 -8.78 2.03
N LEU A 174 -5.05 -7.54 1.96
CA LEU A 174 -5.70 -6.99 0.79
C LEU A 174 -4.63 -6.68 -0.27
N VAL A 175 -4.75 -7.30 -1.45
CA VAL A 175 -3.79 -7.12 -2.54
C VAL A 175 -4.16 -5.92 -3.41
N LYS A 176 -5.44 -5.78 -3.73
CA LYS A 176 -5.95 -4.74 -4.62
C LYS A 176 -7.42 -4.48 -4.38
N THR A 177 -7.84 -3.23 -4.46
CA THR A 177 -9.23 -2.82 -4.63
C THR A 177 -9.38 -2.24 -6.03
N ASP A 178 -10.30 -2.76 -6.83
CA ASP A 178 -10.64 -2.22 -8.15
C ASP A 178 -11.80 -1.24 -7.98
N ARG A 179 -11.49 0.05 -8.03
CA ARG A 179 -12.50 1.07 -8.28
C ARG A 179 -12.67 1.15 -9.79
N LYS A 180 -13.80 0.67 -10.31
CA LYS A 180 -14.18 1.00 -11.68
C LYS A 180 -14.55 2.49 -11.67
N SER A 181 -13.59 3.34 -12.04
CA SER A 181 -13.90 4.71 -12.44
C SER A 181 -14.73 4.62 -13.72
N THR A 182 -15.98 4.99 -13.63
CA THR A 182 -16.86 5.30 -14.77
C THR A 182 -16.57 6.70 -15.21
#